data_1ca2683faafa69b6c0f1bc28a7438ecd
#
_entry.id   1ca2683faafa69b6c0f1bc28a7438ecd
#
_cell.length_a   1.000
_cell.length_b   1.000
_cell.length_c   1.000
_cell.angle_alpha   90.00
_cell.angle_beta   90.00
_cell.angle_gamma   90.00
#
_symmetry.space_group_name_H-M   'P 1'
#
loop_
_entity.id
_entity.type
_entity.pdbx_description
1 polymer ?
#
loop_
_entity_poly.entity_id
_entity_poly.type
_entity_poly.pdbx_seq_one_letter_code
_entity_poly.pdbx_strand_id
1 'polypeptide(L)' 'MMEWINCPICKSKTRTKTRIDTVLKNFPLFCPKCKQETLIYVNELNISVIKEPDA' A
#
# COMPACT_ATOMS: atom_id res chain seq x y z
N MET A 1 -4.58 -16.18 -4.98
CA MET A 1 -5.71 -15.35 -4.54
C MET A 1 -5.27 -13.92 -4.41
N MET A 2 -6.20 -13.01 -4.64
CA MET A 2 -5.88 -11.59 -4.57
C MET A 2 -6.49 -11.00 -3.31
N GLU A 3 -5.76 -10.07 -2.71
CA GLU A 3 -6.21 -9.41 -1.49
C GLU A 3 -6.21 -7.90 -1.69
N TRP A 4 -7.16 -7.25 -1.06
CA TRP A 4 -7.22 -5.80 -1.10
C TRP A 4 -6.13 -5.21 -0.21
N ILE A 5 -5.53 -4.13 -0.68
CA ILE A 5 -4.55 -3.40 0.13
C ILE A 5 -5.31 -2.38 0.97
N ASN A 6 -5.07 -2.38 2.26
CA ASN A 6 -5.65 -1.38 3.15
C ASN A 6 -4.72 -0.17 3.25
N CYS A 7 -5.34 0.99 3.37
CA CYS A 7 -4.58 2.21 3.56
C CYS A 7 -3.87 2.17 4.91
N PRO A 8 -2.56 2.45 4.95
CA PRO A 8 -1.84 2.44 6.22
C PRO A 8 -2.13 3.66 7.09
N ILE A 9 -2.82 4.65 6.54
CA ILE A 9 -3.11 5.88 7.26
C ILE A 9 -4.49 5.83 7.91
N CYS A 10 -5.51 5.62 7.11
CA CYS A 10 -6.89 5.56 7.63
C CYS A 10 -7.40 4.14 7.80
N LYS A 11 -6.63 3.16 7.35
CA LYS A 11 -6.95 1.74 7.46
C LYS A 11 -8.21 1.35 6.74
N SER A 12 -8.59 2.11 5.75
CA SER A 12 -9.73 1.78 4.91
C SER A 12 -9.27 0.96 3.72
N LYS A 13 -10.21 0.20 3.18
CA LYS A 13 -9.92 -0.58 1.98
C LYS A 13 -9.68 0.36 0.82
N THR A 14 -8.59 0.15 0.11
CA THR A 14 -8.33 0.89 -1.12
C THR A 14 -8.88 0.09 -2.30
N ARG A 15 -8.70 0.64 -3.50
CA ARG A 15 -9.14 -0.04 -4.72
C ARG A 15 -8.01 -0.83 -5.37
N THR A 16 -6.96 -1.09 -4.63
CA THR A 16 -5.80 -1.81 -5.14
C THR A 16 -5.79 -3.22 -4.58
N LYS A 17 -5.59 -4.18 -5.47
CA LYS A 17 -5.47 -5.58 -5.09
C LYS A 17 -4.07 -6.07 -5.38
N THR A 18 -3.59 -6.98 -4.56
CA THR A 18 -2.33 -7.67 -4.82
C THR A 18 -2.53 -9.17 -4.74
N ARG A 19 -1.62 -9.90 -5.36
CA ARG A 19 -1.61 -11.34 -5.26
C ARG A 19 -0.69 -11.75 -4.12
N ILE A 20 -0.88 -12.99 -3.66
CA ILE A 20 -0.12 -13.50 -2.52
C ILE A 20 1.38 -13.56 -2.80
N ASP A 21 1.75 -13.77 -4.05
CA ASP A 21 3.16 -13.87 -4.46
C ASP A 21 3.72 -12.57 -5.04
N THR A 22 2.99 -11.47 -4.89
CA THR A 22 3.40 -10.21 -5.46
C THR A 22 4.38 -9.49 -4.55
N VAL A 23 5.44 -8.97 -5.16
CA VAL A 23 6.40 -8.11 -4.46
C VAL A 23 6.39 -6.76 -5.16
N LEU A 24 6.08 -5.72 -4.42
CA LEU A 24 6.05 -4.36 -4.94
C LEU A 24 6.98 -3.49 -4.10
N LYS A 25 7.83 -2.74 -4.79
CA LYS A 25 8.74 -1.82 -4.13
C LYS A 25 8.41 -0.40 -4.56
N ASN A 26 8.41 0.51 -3.59
CA ASN A 26 8.13 1.92 -3.86
C ASN A 26 6.83 2.11 -4.62
N PHE A 27 5.81 1.39 -4.20
CA PHE A 27 4.52 1.44 -4.87
C PHE A 27 3.71 2.61 -4.33
N PRO A 28 3.29 3.54 -5.18
CA PRO A 28 2.47 4.66 -4.72
C PRO A 28 1.03 4.19 -4.51
N LEU A 29 0.64 4.09 -3.27
CA LEU A 29 -0.72 3.69 -2.92
C LEU A 29 -1.55 4.93 -2.63
N PHE A 30 -2.58 5.14 -3.42
CA PHE A 30 -3.48 6.26 -3.21
C PHE A 30 -4.74 5.77 -2.52
N CYS A 31 -5.11 6.43 -1.44
CA CYS A 31 -6.34 6.14 -0.73
C CYS A 31 -7.37 7.20 -1.06
N PRO A 32 -8.49 6.83 -1.69
CA PRO A 32 -9.51 7.82 -2.02
C PRO A 32 -10.28 8.32 -0.81
N LYS A 33 -10.20 7.62 0.30
CA LYS A 33 -10.91 8.03 1.51
C LYS A 33 -10.20 9.15 2.25
N CYS A 34 -8.91 8.99 2.49
CA CYS A 34 -8.14 10.04 3.14
C CYS A 34 -7.42 10.92 2.14
N LYS A 35 -7.51 10.58 0.86
CA LYS A 35 -6.90 11.34 -0.25
C LYS A 35 -5.41 11.54 -0.05
N GLN A 36 -4.76 10.51 0.47
CA GLN A 36 -3.32 10.54 0.71
C GLN A 36 -2.64 9.52 -0.18
N GLU A 37 -1.48 9.87 -0.68
CA GLU A 37 -0.65 8.95 -1.44
C GLU A 37 0.55 8.56 -0.58
N THR A 38 0.80 7.27 -0.49
CA THR A 38 1.86 6.75 0.39
C THR A 38 2.67 5.73 -0.37
N LEU A 39 3.98 5.82 -0.29
CA LEU A 39 4.84 4.78 -0.84
C LEU A 39 4.86 3.60 0.11
N ILE A 40 4.62 2.43 -0.44
CA ILE A 40 4.59 1.20 0.36
C ILE A 40 5.46 0.14 -0.28
N TYR A 41 5.85 -0.82 0.54
CA TYR A 41 6.55 -2.01 0.12
C TYR A 41 5.67 -3.20 0.42
N VAL A 42 5.38 -4.01 -0.58
CA VAL A 42 4.53 -5.18 -0.43
C VAL A 42 5.35 -6.42 -0.72
N ASN A 43 5.30 -7.38 0.19
CA ASN A 43 5.98 -8.65 0.03
C ASN A 43 5.12 -9.74 0.65
N GLU A 44 4.60 -10.63 -0.18
CA GLU A 44 3.78 -11.75 0.28
C GLU A 44 2.67 -11.30 1.23
N LEU A 45 1.91 -10.29 0.82
CA LEU A 45 0.81 -9.71 1.59
C LEU A 45 1.25 -8.92 2.81
N ASN A 46 2.54 -8.81 3.05
CA ASN A 46 3.04 -7.94 4.10
C ASN A 46 3.24 -6.54 3.53
N ILE A 47 2.59 -5.58 4.14
CA ILE A 47 2.62 -4.20 3.66
C ILE A 47 3.38 -3.35 4.67
N SER A 48 4.37 -2.64 4.19
CA SER A 48 5.16 -1.73 5.02
C SER A 48 5.13 -0.34 4.41
N VAL A 49 5.05 0.65 5.27
CA VAL A 49 5.12 2.04 4.81
C VAL A 49 6.58 2.43 4.66
N ILE A 50 6.90 2.99 3.49
CA ILE A 50 8.24 3.50 3.24
C ILE A 50 8.23 4.98 3.57
N LYS A 51 8.99 5.34 4.58
CA LYS A 51 9.16 6.74 4.93
C LYS A 51 10.39 7.28 4.22
N GLU A 52 10.18 8.19 3.32
CA GLU A 52 11.29 8.84 2.69
C GLU A 52 11.84 9.89 3.64
N PRO A 53 13.18 9.97 3.75
CA PRO A 53 13.75 11.06 4.50
C PRO A 53 13.35 12.35 3.82
N ASP A 54 12.76 13.21 4.58
CA ASP A 54 12.29 14.46 4.05
C ASP A 54 13.48 15.26 3.54
N ALA A 55 13.44 15.55 2.27
CA ALA A 55 14.53 16.30 1.68
C ALA A 55 14.43 17.77 2.05
#